data_0c188e57b9f985662ebf7a1c740ed2a7
#
_entry.id   0c188e57b9f985662ebf7a1c740ed2a7
#
_cell.length_a   1.000
_cell.length_b   1.000
_cell.length_c   1.000
_cell.angle_alpha   90.00
_cell.angle_beta   90.00
_cell.angle_gamma   90.00
#
_symmetry.space_group_name_H-M   'P 1'
#
loop_
_entity.id
_entity.type
_entity.pdbx_description
1 polymer ?
#
loop_
_entity_poly.entity_id
_entity_poly.type
_entity_poly.pdbx_seq_one_letter_code
_entity_poly.pdbx_strand_id
1 'polypeptide(L)'
;MASIDKVKIKGKTYLKFIKKSTFMGKKFVFKEHLGKSTASITKEKYLLENLDKITNEELKFKLDFLKTISNKLSHSDSLPVKIEEKAIKINNLKEIKKYPKAIETDFAIKFIFNSNNIEGSKIPENVVKNIIETGNLSYKNKNEAREALNSIDAFEYLKDFNFNFASIKRLYYILTNKLIMENSNPYPKGFKKVDLVVRNSPTSNPSSVEKELENLIKWYKKNKGKIHPLILAFDFHLEYEIIHPFRDANGRTGRLILNKILMQNGYPPIIVYEKNKEAYFNAFEKARDGRKKKYYQFMLEQTDKSYNYLLELLNKY
;
A
#
# COMPACT_ATOMS: atom_id res chain seq x y z
N MET A 1 -1.29 -14.15 -13.11
CA MET A 1 -2.60 -14.60 -13.63
C MET A 1 -2.52 -16.09 -13.92
N ALA A 2 -3.51 -16.85 -13.47
CA ALA A 2 -3.58 -18.29 -13.66
C ALA A 2 -4.57 -18.66 -14.78
N SER A 3 -4.30 -19.77 -15.49
CA SER A 3 -5.17 -20.37 -16.52
C SER A 3 -5.09 -21.89 -16.50
N ILE A 4 -6.13 -22.54 -17.05
CA ILE A 4 -6.07 -23.96 -17.43
C ILE A 4 -6.16 -24.02 -18.97
N ASP A 5 -5.08 -24.46 -19.57
CA ASP A 5 -4.96 -24.56 -21.03
C ASP A 5 -5.19 -26.01 -21.49
N LYS A 6 -5.83 -26.18 -22.65
CA LYS A 6 -5.98 -27.46 -23.33
C LYS A 6 -4.82 -27.67 -24.31
N VAL A 7 -4.10 -28.77 -24.16
CA VAL A 7 -2.97 -29.15 -25.03
C VAL A 7 -3.26 -30.46 -25.72
N LYS A 8 -3.18 -30.50 -27.06
CA LYS A 8 -3.32 -31.72 -27.84
C LYS A 8 -1.96 -32.42 -27.99
N ILE A 9 -1.85 -33.67 -27.55
CA ILE A 9 -0.66 -34.53 -27.73
C ILE A 9 -1.12 -35.85 -28.34
N LYS A 10 -0.60 -36.19 -29.52
CA LYS A 10 -0.95 -37.42 -30.25
C LYS A 10 -2.46 -37.64 -30.36
N GLY A 11 -3.22 -36.62 -30.75
CA GLY A 11 -4.68 -36.68 -30.91
C GLY A 11 -5.51 -36.69 -29.61
N LYS A 12 -4.89 -36.75 -28.45
CA LYS A 12 -5.58 -36.70 -27.13
C LYS A 12 -5.44 -35.32 -26.52
N THR A 13 -6.51 -34.86 -25.85
CA THR A 13 -6.52 -33.55 -25.18
C THR A 13 -6.13 -33.73 -23.70
N TYR A 14 -5.16 -32.94 -23.26
CA TYR A 14 -4.67 -32.87 -21.88
C TYR A 14 -4.91 -31.48 -21.32
N LEU A 15 -5.09 -31.39 -20.01
CA LEU A 15 -5.17 -30.13 -19.28
C LEU A 15 -3.81 -29.77 -18.68
N LYS A 16 -3.51 -28.48 -18.67
CA LYS A 16 -2.29 -27.94 -18.08
C LYS A 16 -2.64 -26.68 -17.29
N PHE A 17 -2.30 -26.67 -16.01
CA PHE A 17 -2.36 -25.44 -15.22
C PHE A 17 -1.13 -24.59 -15.51
N ILE A 18 -1.33 -23.28 -15.69
CA ILE A 18 -0.25 -22.32 -15.92
C ILE A 18 -0.52 -21.09 -15.04
N LYS A 19 0.47 -20.70 -14.22
CA LYS A 19 0.48 -19.42 -13.54
C LYS A 19 1.67 -18.59 -14.02
N LYS A 20 1.39 -17.34 -14.41
CA LYS A 20 2.41 -16.40 -14.87
C LYS A 20 2.33 -15.12 -14.03
N SER A 21 3.48 -14.61 -13.64
CA SER A 21 3.64 -13.28 -13.07
C SER A 21 4.93 -12.63 -13.60
N THR A 22 5.04 -11.32 -13.45
CA THR A 22 6.27 -10.58 -13.78
C THR A 22 6.67 -9.78 -12.54
N PHE A 23 7.91 -9.93 -12.12
CA PHE A 23 8.44 -9.22 -10.96
C PHE A 23 9.80 -8.61 -11.31
N MET A 24 9.94 -7.30 -11.16
CA MET A 24 11.17 -6.54 -11.47
C MET A 24 11.76 -6.90 -12.86
N GLY A 25 10.90 -6.97 -13.86
CA GLY A 25 11.28 -7.28 -15.25
C GLY A 25 11.52 -8.76 -15.55
N LYS A 26 11.60 -9.64 -14.55
CA LYS A 26 11.75 -11.10 -14.75
C LYS A 26 10.41 -11.80 -14.72
N LYS A 27 10.26 -12.84 -15.57
CA LYS A 27 9.03 -13.62 -15.70
C LYS A 27 9.11 -14.87 -14.81
N PHE A 28 8.10 -15.04 -13.95
CA PHE A 28 7.80 -16.30 -13.27
C PHE A 28 6.79 -17.09 -14.08
N VAL A 29 7.01 -18.40 -14.21
CA VAL A 29 6.07 -19.30 -14.87
C VAL A 29 6.05 -20.63 -14.11
N PHE A 30 4.93 -20.91 -13.46
CA PHE A 30 4.64 -22.22 -12.90
C PHE A 30 3.75 -22.99 -13.88
N LYS A 31 4.07 -24.26 -14.15
CA LYS A 31 3.32 -25.14 -15.07
C LYS A 31 3.18 -26.52 -14.45
N GLU A 32 1.95 -27.07 -14.53
CA GLU A 32 1.68 -28.44 -14.09
C GLU A 32 0.72 -29.15 -15.03
N HIS A 33 1.00 -30.42 -15.37
CA HIS A 33 0.15 -31.24 -16.17
C HIS A 33 -0.94 -31.90 -15.30
N LEU A 34 -2.23 -31.72 -15.67
CA LEU A 34 -3.38 -32.20 -14.91
C LEU A 34 -3.97 -33.50 -15.46
N GLY A 35 -3.31 -34.13 -16.44
CA GLY A 35 -3.78 -35.36 -17.05
C GLY A 35 -4.77 -35.14 -18.20
N LYS A 36 -5.53 -36.21 -18.57
CA LYS A 36 -6.52 -36.17 -19.65
C LYS A 36 -7.71 -35.28 -19.27
N SER A 37 -8.32 -34.61 -20.26
CA SER A 37 -9.47 -33.70 -20.11
C SER A 37 -10.77 -34.46 -19.77
N THR A 38 -10.81 -35.16 -18.65
CA THR A 38 -12.00 -35.88 -18.18
C THR A 38 -12.64 -35.25 -16.95
N ALA A 39 -11.97 -34.30 -16.29
CA ALA A 39 -12.46 -33.68 -15.06
C ALA A 39 -12.80 -32.18 -15.27
N SER A 40 -13.86 -31.71 -14.64
CA SER A 40 -14.24 -30.31 -14.53
C SER A 40 -13.40 -29.58 -13.49
N ILE A 41 -12.07 -29.47 -13.71
CA ILE A 41 -11.17 -28.75 -12.83
C ILE A 41 -11.19 -27.28 -13.26
N THR A 42 -11.63 -26.38 -12.36
CA THR A 42 -11.48 -24.94 -12.56
C THR A 42 -10.12 -24.46 -12.06
N LYS A 43 -9.65 -23.33 -12.60
CA LYS A 43 -8.39 -22.73 -12.16
C LYS A 43 -8.44 -22.32 -10.69
N GLU A 44 -9.60 -21.85 -10.22
CA GLU A 44 -9.85 -21.44 -8.84
C GLU A 44 -9.70 -22.62 -7.88
N LYS A 45 -10.36 -23.75 -8.21
CA LYS A 45 -10.26 -24.97 -7.41
C LYS A 45 -8.84 -25.48 -7.35
N TYR A 46 -8.16 -25.59 -8.51
CA TYR A 46 -6.78 -26.05 -8.57
C TYR A 46 -5.83 -25.12 -7.78
N LEU A 47 -5.99 -23.80 -7.92
CA LEU A 47 -5.18 -22.81 -7.22
C LEU A 47 -5.39 -22.88 -5.71
N LEU A 48 -6.62 -23.13 -5.25
CA LEU A 48 -6.95 -23.28 -3.82
C LEU A 48 -6.33 -24.54 -3.24
N GLU A 49 -6.49 -25.69 -3.92
CA GLU A 49 -5.96 -26.99 -3.48
C GLU A 49 -4.42 -27.04 -3.47
N ASN A 50 -3.76 -26.20 -4.28
CA ASN A 50 -2.30 -26.14 -4.41
C ASN A 50 -1.71 -24.80 -3.97
N LEU A 51 -2.43 -24.03 -3.14
CA LEU A 51 -2.07 -22.67 -2.74
C LEU A 51 -0.65 -22.58 -2.17
N ASP A 52 -0.32 -23.45 -1.22
CA ASP A 52 0.99 -23.41 -0.56
C ASP A 52 2.12 -23.85 -1.51
N LYS A 53 1.90 -24.87 -2.35
CA LYS A 53 2.86 -25.28 -3.38
C LYS A 53 3.20 -24.14 -4.34
N ILE A 54 2.18 -23.49 -4.88
CA ILE A 54 2.34 -22.39 -5.85
C ILE A 54 2.97 -21.16 -5.17
N THR A 55 2.58 -20.88 -3.93
CA THR A 55 3.16 -19.78 -3.13
C THR A 55 4.65 -20.01 -2.90
N ASN A 56 5.05 -21.24 -2.52
CA ASN A 56 6.44 -21.60 -2.29
C ASN A 56 7.30 -21.51 -3.57
N GLU A 57 6.78 -21.94 -4.72
CA GLU A 57 7.51 -21.83 -5.99
C GLU A 57 7.68 -20.36 -6.43
N GLU A 58 6.65 -19.51 -6.25
CA GLU A 58 6.75 -18.08 -6.53
C GLU A 58 7.68 -17.39 -5.54
N LEU A 59 7.67 -17.80 -4.26
CA LEU A 59 8.59 -17.28 -3.24
C LEU A 59 10.05 -17.61 -3.58
N LYS A 60 10.36 -18.86 -3.94
CA LYS A 60 11.70 -19.25 -4.38
C LYS A 60 12.21 -18.38 -5.51
N PHE A 61 11.36 -18.09 -6.51
CA PHE A 61 11.70 -17.16 -7.61
C PHE A 61 12.02 -15.76 -7.11
N LYS A 62 11.36 -15.28 -6.05
CA LYS A 62 11.55 -13.92 -5.53
C LYS A 62 12.67 -13.78 -4.49
N LEU A 63 13.21 -14.86 -3.93
CA LEU A 63 14.23 -14.81 -2.86
C LEU A 63 15.47 -13.98 -3.23
N ASP A 64 15.95 -14.04 -4.47
CA ASP A 64 17.12 -13.26 -4.90
C ASP A 64 16.88 -11.75 -4.85
N PHE A 65 15.65 -11.30 -5.06
CA PHE A 65 15.28 -9.88 -4.99
C PHE A 65 15.20 -9.38 -3.55
N LEU A 66 14.92 -10.27 -2.59
CA LEU A 66 14.84 -9.93 -1.17
C LEU A 66 16.21 -9.61 -0.56
N LYS A 67 17.31 -10.03 -1.17
CA LYS A 67 18.68 -9.67 -0.75
C LYS A 67 18.87 -8.15 -0.70
N THR A 68 18.19 -7.40 -1.58
CA THR A 68 18.25 -5.92 -1.57
C THR A 68 17.59 -5.30 -0.33
N ILE A 69 16.58 -5.97 0.25
CA ILE A 69 15.96 -5.56 1.51
C ILE A 69 16.87 -5.96 2.69
N SER A 70 17.34 -7.20 2.71
CA SER A 70 18.21 -7.70 3.77
C SER A 70 19.50 -6.88 3.92
N ASN A 71 20.05 -6.35 2.82
CA ASN A 71 21.21 -5.46 2.86
C ASN A 71 20.92 -4.09 3.52
N LYS A 72 19.66 -3.66 3.55
CA LYS A 72 19.23 -2.43 4.25
C LYS A 72 18.90 -2.67 5.73
N LEU A 73 18.66 -3.95 6.07
CA LEU A 73 18.52 -4.44 7.44
C LEU A 73 19.84 -5.11 7.81
N SER A 74 20.42 -4.88 8.97
CA SER A 74 21.58 -5.68 9.39
C SER A 74 21.09 -7.02 9.91
N HIS A 75 21.67 -8.10 9.37
CA HIS A 75 21.49 -9.52 9.71
C HIS A 75 20.26 -10.24 9.14
N SER A 76 20.29 -11.56 9.20
CA SER A 76 19.38 -12.59 8.72
C SER A 76 17.93 -12.46 9.25
N ASP A 77 17.30 -11.33 9.00
CA ASP A 77 15.92 -11.12 9.37
C ASP A 77 15.02 -11.92 8.42
N SER A 78 14.28 -12.89 8.96
CA SER A 78 13.31 -13.66 8.22
C SER A 78 12.04 -12.87 7.85
N LEU A 79 11.90 -11.66 8.38
CA LEU A 79 10.69 -10.84 8.20
C LEU A 79 10.40 -10.48 6.73
N PRO A 80 11.38 -10.06 5.88
CA PRO A 80 11.13 -9.82 4.47
C PRO A 80 10.61 -11.05 3.72
N VAL A 81 11.11 -12.25 4.05
CA VAL A 81 10.67 -13.52 3.46
C VAL A 81 9.22 -13.81 3.85
N LYS A 82 8.87 -13.67 5.13
CA LYS A 82 7.49 -13.83 5.63
C LYS A 82 6.51 -12.84 4.97
N ILE A 83 6.91 -11.60 4.82
CA ILE A 83 6.10 -10.57 4.14
C ILE A 83 5.86 -10.95 2.68
N GLU A 84 6.90 -11.40 1.98
CA GLU A 84 6.79 -11.80 0.57
C GLU A 84 5.86 -13.00 0.41
N GLU A 85 6.01 -14.02 1.25
CA GLU A 85 5.12 -15.19 1.28
C GLU A 85 3.65 -14.77 1.46
N LYS A 86 3.37 -13.90 2.45
CA LYS A 86 2.02 -13.38 2.70
C LYS A 86 1.50 -12.58 1.51
N ALA A 87 2.32 -11.73 0.89
CA ALA A 87 1.93 -10.96 -0.29
C ALA A 87 1.51 -11.87 -1.45
N ILE A 88 2.29 -12.91 -1.72
CA ILE A 88 1.98 -13.91 -2.75
C ILE A 88 0.67 -14.63 -2.41
N LYS A 89 0.50 -15.08 -1.16
CA LYS A 89 -0.69 -15.79 -0.69
C LYS A 89 -1.95 -14.91 -0.79
N ILE A 90 -1.89 -13.65 -0.37
CA ILE A 90 -2.98 -12.68 -0.50
C ILE A 90 -3.37 -12.51 -1.97
N ASN A 91 -2.40 -12.31 -2.88
CA ASN A 91 -2.66 -12.14 -4.31
C ASN A 91 -3.28 -13.38 -4.94
N ASN A 92 -2.86 -14.58 -4.55
CA ASN A 92 -3.45 -15.84 -4.99
C ASN A 92 -4.89 -15.99 -4.50
N LEU A 93 -5.16 -15.71 -3.22
CA LEU A 93 -6.51 -15.74 -2.65
C LEU A 93 -7.44 -14.71 -3.29
N LYS A 94 -6.94 -13.51 -3.61
CA LYS A 94 -7.69 -12.51 -4.38
C LYS A 94 -8.11 -13.01 -5.77
N GLU A 95 -7.24 -13.76 -6.45
CA GLU A 95 -7.55 -14.34 -7.76
C GLU A 95 -8.61 -15.44 -7.66
N ILE A 96 -8.58 -16.25 -6.56
CA ILE A 96 -9.53 -17.34 -6.31
C ILE A 96 -10.92 -16.80 -5.96
N LYS A 97 -11.00 -15.92 -4.99
CA LYS A 97 -12.26 -15.46 -4.37
C LYS A 97 -12.93 -14.31 -5.14
N LYS A 98 -12.40 -13.90 -6.30
CA LYS A 98 -12.86 -12.70 -7.03
C LYS A 98 -12.98 -11.45 -6.15
N TYR A 99 -12.13 -11.33 -5.18
CA TYR A 99 -11.94 -10.30 -4.15
C TYR A 99 -13.23 -9.51 -3.83
N PRO A 100 -14.03 -9.93 -2.83
CA PRO A 100 -15.28 -9.27 -2.50
C PRO A 100 -15.07 -7.79 -2.16
N LYS A 101 -15.93 -6.91 -2.65
CA LYS A 101 -15.90 -5.48 -2.33
C LYS A 101 -15.88 -5.23 -0.81
N ALA A 102 -16.49 -6.13 -0.04
CA ALA A 102 -16.50 -6.08 1.44
C ALA A 102 -15.07 -6.06 2.04
N ILE A 103 -14.13 -6.83 1.47
CA ILE A 103 -12.73 -6.84 1.95
C ILE A 103 -12.05 -5.52 1.66
N GLU A 104 -12.27 -4.91 0.47
CA GLU A 104 -11.73 -3.59 0.16
C GLU A 104 -12.30 -2.54 1.12
N THR A 105 -13.60 -2.62 1.41
CA THR A 105 -14.27 -1.69 2.33
C THR A 105 -13.76 -1.84 3.76
N ASP A 106 -13.70 -3.07 4.31
CA ASP A 106 -13.19 -3.32 5.66
C ASP A 106 -11.72 -2.86 5.81
N PHE A 107 -10.90 -3.12 4.77
CA PHE A 107 -9.52 -2.62 4.76
C PHE A 107 -9.46 -1.09 4.70
N ALA A 108 -10.27 -0.45 3.86
CA ALA A 108 -10.31 1.01 3.75
C ALA A 108 -10.75 1.66 5.07
N ILE A 109 -11.78 1.13 5.74
CA ILE A 109 -12.22 1.59 7.06
C ILE A 109 -11.05 1.57 8.05
N LYS A 110 -10.35 0.43 8.15
CA LYS A 110 -9.22 0.27 9.06
C LYS A 110 -8.06 1.20 8.72
N PHE A 111 -7.75 1.35 7.43
CA PHE A 111 -6.72 2.28 6.94
C PHE A 111 -7.07 3.73 7.30
N ILE A 112 -8.30 4.17 7.01
CA ILE A 112 -8.74 5.55 7.23
C ILE A 112 -8.75 5.88 8.71
N PHE A 113 -9.31 4.99 9.55
CA PHE A 113 -9.29 5.15 11.00
C PHE A 113 -7.87 5.38 11.51
N ASN A 114 -6.93 4.49 11.18
CA ASN A 114 -5.56 4.61 11.66
C ASN A 114 -4.87 5.86 11.08
N SER A 115 -5.04 6.13 9.79
CA SER A 115 -4.39 7.25 9.10
C SER A 115 -4.82 8.61 9.64
N ASN A 116 -6.11 8.80 9.96
CA ASN A 116 -6.61 10.05 10.53
C ASN A 116 -6.19 10.19 12.01
N ASN A 117 -6.21 9.10 12.79
CA ASN A 117 -5.87 9.14 14.22
C ASN A 117 -4.36 9.35 14.46
N ILE A 118 -3.49 8.96 13.52
CA ILE A 118 -2.07 9.37 13.53
C ILE A 118 -1.94 10.90 13.50
N GLU A 119 -2.78 11.58 12.74
CA GLU A 119 -2.77 13.05 12.61
C GLU A 119 -3.51 13.77 13.77
N GLY A 120 -4.11 13.02 14.69
CA GLY A 120 -4.72 13.58 15.90
C GLY A 120 -6.24 13.51 15.96
N SER A 121 -6.91 12.99 14.94
CA SER A 121 -8.34 12.66 15.01
C SER A 121 -8.59 11.69 16.17
N LYS A 122 -9.74 11.82 16.82
CA LYS A 122 -10.20 10.94 17.90
C LYS A 122 -11.48 10.18 17.53
N ILE A 123 -11.81 10.16 16.24
CA ILE A 123 -13.00 9.48 15.74
C ILE A 123 -12.88 7.96 15.96
N PRO A 124 -13.86 7.30 16.57
CA PRO A 124 -13.86 5.85 16.75
C PRO A 124 -14.01 5.09 15.43
N GLU A 125 -13.43 3.89 15.34
CA GLU A 125 -13.47 3.08 14.12
C GLU A 125 -14.90 2.73 13.67
N ASN A 126 -15.81 2.42 14.60
CA ASN A 126 -17.21 2.15 14.29
C ASN A 126 -17.94 3.38 13.71
N VAL A 127 -17.56 4.60 14.10
CA VAL A 127 -18.09 5.83 13.51
C VAL A 127 -17.54 6.04 12.10
N VAL A 128 -16.23 5.82 11.88
CA VAL A 128 -15.63 5.82 10.54
C VAL A 128 -16.35 4.83 9.62
N LYS A 129 -16.62 3.61 10.12
CA LYS A 129 -17.38 2.60 9.40
C LYS A 129 -18.76 3.11 8.99
N ASN A 130 -19.53 3.65 9.96
CA ASN A 130 -20.87 4.19 9.68
C ASN A 130 -20.84 5.31 8.62
N ILE A 131 -19.86 6.22 8.71
CA ILE A 131 -19.70 7.31 7.73
C ILE A 131 -19.43 6.76 6.33
N ILE A 132 -18.55 5.78 6.21
CA ILE A 132 -18.18 5.18 4.91
C ILE A 132 -19.35 4.41 4.30
N GLU A 133 -20.10 3.66 5.11
CA GLU A 133 -21.22 2.83 4.63
C GLU A 133 -22.49 3.64 4.33
N THR A 134 -22.75 4.72 5.05
CA THR A 134 -24.03 5.45 4.98
C THR A 134 -23.92 6.90 4.48
N GLY A 135 -22.71 7.47 4.47
CA GLY A 135 -22.50 8.91 4.23
C GLY A 135 -22.95 9.82 5.37
N ASN A 136 -23.39 9.26 6.51
CA ASN A 136 -23.93 10.03 7.62
C ASN A 136 -22.83 10.71 8.42
N LEU A 137 -22.84 12.05 8.44
CA LEU A 137 -21.87 12.90 9.15
C LEU A 137 -22.36 13.32 10.55
N SER A 138 -23.34 12.64 11.13
CA SER A 138 -23.89 12.94 12.44
C SER A 138 -22.94 12.53 13.57
N TYR A 139 -21.75 13.10 13.60
CA TYR A 139 -20.75 12.96 14.66
C TYR A 139 -20.48 14.31 15.33
N LYS A 140 -20.16 14.31 16.62
CA LYS A 140 -19.98 15.54 17.42
C LYS A 140 -18.92 16.49 16.82
N ASN A 141 -17.80 15.94 16.32
CA ASN A 141 -16.78 16.70 15.62
C ASN A 141 -17.01 16.63 14.09
N LYS A 142 -17.54 17.71 13.53
CA LYS A 142 -17.88 17.81 12.10
C LYS A 142 -16.66 17.72 11.18
N ASN A 143 -15.50 18.25 11.61
CA ASN A 143 -14.28 18.16 10.84
C ASN A 143 -13.78 16.71 10.78
N GLU A 144 -13.71 15.99 11.91
CA GLU A 144 -13.30 14.59 11.93
C GLU A 144 -14.21 13.69 11.08
N ALA A 145 -15.53 13.93 11.14
CA ALA A 145 -16.49 13.21 10.30
C ALA A 145 -16.24 13.49 8.80
N ARG A 146 -15.99 14.77 8.45
CA ARG A 146 -15.67 15.17 7.08
C ARG A 146 -14.33 14.60 6.63
N GLU A 147 -13.32 14.57 7.48
CA GLU A 147 -12.03 13.93 7.21
C GLU A 147 -12.17 12.45 6.86
N ALA A 148 -13.01 11.71 7.59
CA ALA A 148 -13.27 10.31 7.31
C ALA A 148 -13.90 10.12 5.92
N LEU A 149 -14.91 10.94 5.57
CA LEU A 149 -15.53 10.91 4.24
C LEU A 149 -14.55 11.29 3.14
N ASN A 150 -13.79 12.38 3.32
CA ASN A 150 -12.78 12.81 2.34
C ASN A 150 -11.69 11.74 2.16
N SER A 151 -11.36 10.99 3.21
CA SER A 151 -10.31 9.97 3.16
C SER A 151 -10.74 8.76 2.34
N ILE A 152 -12.04 8.36 2.35
CA ILE A 152 -12.52 7.30 1.45
C ILE A 152 -12.51 7.77 -0.01
N ASP A 153 -12.95 9.00 -0.29
CA ASP A 153 -12.91 9.58 -1.63
C ASP A 153 -11.45 9.62 -2.17
N ALA A 154 -10.49 9.99 -1.30
CA ALA A 154 -9.07 10.00 -1.64
C ALA A 154 -8.50 8.58 -1.86
N PHE A 155 -8.94 7.60 -1.08
CA PHE A 155 -8.55 6.20 -1.25
C PHE A 155 -9.08 5.63 -2.57
N GLU A 156 -10.33 5.93 -2.92
CA GLU A 156 -10.92 5.53 -4.21
C GLU A 156 -10.21 6.20 -5.39
N TYR A 157 -9.86 7.49 -5.26
CA TYR A 157 -9.11 8.21 -6.29
C TYR A 157 -7.73 7.59 -6.59
N LEU A 158 -7.18 6.74 -5.73
CA LEU A 158 -5.93 6.04 -6.04
C LEU A 158 -6.02 5.19 -7.33
N LYS A 159 -7.19 4.79 -7.78
CA LYS A 159 -7.39 4.08 -9.04
C LYS A 159 -6.92 4.93 -10.23
N ASP A 160 -7.24 6.23 -10.20
CA ASP A 160 -6.95 7.21 -11.27
C ASP A 160 -5.65 7.99 -11.04
N PHE A 161 -5.00 7.80 -9.89
CA PHE A 161 -3.80 8.55 -9.52
C PHE A 161 -2.62 8.23 -10.44
N ASN A 162 -1.99 9.30 -10.93
CA ASN A 162 -0.74 9.25 -11.68
C ASN A 162 0.37 10.02 -10.94
N PHE A 163 1.65 9.62 -11.15
CA PHE A 163 2.79 10.28 -10.52
C PHE A 163 3.13 11.59 -11.22
N ASN A 164 2.37 12.65 -10.91
CA ASN A 164 2.56 14.03 -11.34
C ASN A 164 1.98 15.01 -10.30
N PHE A 165 2.31 16.28 -10.44
CA PHE A 165 1.82 17.34 -9.52
C PHE A 165 0.30 17.44 -9.46
N ALA A 166 -0.38 17.29 -10.61
CA ALA A 166 -1.82 17.43 -10.67
C ALA A 166 -2.52 16.38 -9.78
N SER A 167 -2.09 15.12 -9.87
CA SER A 167 -2.65 14.05 -9.05
C SER A 167 -2.31 14.20 -7.56
N ILE A 168 -1.10 14.64 -7.22
CA ILE A 168 -0.70 14.88 -5.82
C ILE A 168 -1.51 16.04 -5.23
N LYS A 169 -1.65 17.16 -5.95
CA LYS A 169 -2.52 18.29 -5.56
C LYS A 169 -3.98 17.85 -5.46
N ARG A 170 -4.46 16.97 -6.36
CA ARG A 170 -5.83 16.46 -6.33
C ARG A 170 -6.10 15.63 -5.07
N LEU A 171 -5.19 14.76 -4.67
CA LEU A 171 -5.29 14.04 -3.38
C LEU A 171 -5.43 15.01 -2.20
N TYR A 172 -4.56 16.01 -2.12
CA TYR A 172 -4.65 17.03 -1.09
C TYR A 172 -6.00 17.76 -1.11
N TYR A 173 -6.50 18.16 -2.28
CA TYR A 173 -7.79 18.86 -2.40
C TYR A 173 -8.97 17.97 -2.00
N ILE A 174 -8.92 16.67 -2.30
CA ILE A 174 -9.95 15.73 -1.85
C ILE A 174 -9.89 15.63 -0.32
N LEU A 175 -8.71 15.40 0.26
CA LEU A 175 -8.53 15.25 1.70
C LEU A 175 -8.96 16.47 2.51
N THR A 176 -8.76 17.68 1.95
CA THR A 176 -9.08 18.96 2.64
C THR A 176 -10.42 19.57 2.21
N ASN A 177 -11.21 18.84 1.40
CA ASN A 177 -12.47 19.37 0.87
C ASN A 177 -13.47 19.70 2.00
N LYS A 178 -13.93 20.96 2.04
CA LYS A 178 -14.86 21.48 3.05
C LYS A 178 -14.36 21.36 4.49
N LEU A 179 -13.06 21.16 4.71
CA LEU A 179 -12.46 21.26 6.04
C LEU A 179 -12.11 22.71 6.36
N ILE A 180 -12.14 23.03 7.63
CA ILE A 180 -11.83 24.35 8.18
C ILE A 180 -10.67 24.19 9.16
N MET A 181 -9.63 25.02 9.00
CA MET A 181 -8.51 25.10 9.94
C MET A 181 -8.94 25.71 11.29
N GLU A 182 -8.10 25.61 12.31
CA GLU A 182 -8.35 26.15 13.65
C GLU A 182 -8.69 27.65 13.64
N ASN A 183 -8.14 28.41 12.71
CA ASN A 183 -8.43 29.85 12.52
C ASN A 183 -9.71 30.12 11.70
N SER A 184 -10.59 29.13 11.54
CA SER A 184 -11.85 29.19 10.78
C SER A 184 -11.70 29.46 9.27
N ASN A 185 -10.48 29.41 8.72
CA ASN A 185 -10.25 29.56 7.30
C ASN A 185 -10.24 28.20 6.58
N PRO A 186 -10.63 28.13 5.29
CA PRO A 186 -10.47 26.93 4.49
C PRO A 186 -8.99 26.61 4.26
N TYR A 187 -8.67 25.36 4.02
CA TYR A 187 -7.31 24.94 3.69
C TYR A 187 -6.82 25.63 2.39
N PRO A 188 -5.58 26.19 2.39
CA PRO A 188 -5.05 26.90 1.24
C PRO A 188 -4.86 25.96 0.04
N LYS A 189 -5.09 26.49 -1.16
CA LYS A 189 -4.80 25.77 -2.40
C LYS A 189 -3.31 25.86 -2.74
N GLY A 190 -2.79 24.78 -3.33
CA GLY A 190 -1.40 24.70 -3.78
C GLY A 190 -0.43 24.27 -2.69
N PHE A 191 0.86 24.40 -2.98
CA PHE A 191 1.92 24.06 -2.06
C PHE A 191 2.03 25.09 -0.92
N LYS A 192 2.66 24.67 0.19
CA LYS A 192 2.87 25.54 1.35
C LYS A 192 3.66 26.80 0.97
N LYS A 193 3.34 27.92 1.65
CA LYS A 193 4.01 29.20 1.48
C LYS A 193 4.76 29.64 2.75
N VAL A 194 4.76 28.79 3.77
CA VAL A 194 5.40 29.06 5.06
C VAL A 194 6.23 27.85 5.47
N ASP A 195 7.25 28.10 6.28
CA ASP A 195 8.04 27.02 6.88
C ASP A 195 7.18 26.22 7.85
N LEU A 196 7.36 24.92 7.84
CA LEU A 196 6.67 23.99 8.72
C LEU A 196 7.70 23.14 9.45
N VAL A 197 7.36 22.82 10.68
CA VAL A 197 8.12 21.91 11.53
C VAL A 197 7.22 20.74 11.89
N VAL A 198 7.69 19.53 11.69
CA VAL A 198 7.02 18.30 12.12
C VAL A 198 7.74 17.80 13.36
N ARG A 199 7.08 17.88 14.52
CA ARG A 199 7.72 17.71 15.83
C ARG A 199 8.92 18.66 15.98
N ASN A 200 10.14 18.11 16.01
CA ASN A 200 11.38 18.88 16.16
C ASN A 200 12.16 19.01 14.85
N SER A 201 11.64 18.50 13.74
CA SER A 201 12.36 18.46 12.47
C SER A 201 11.78 19.46 11.48
N PRO A 202 12.60 20.37 10.91
CA PRO A 202 12.16 21.25 9.84
C PRO A 202 11.84 20.45 8.59
N THR A 203 10.88 20.93 7.83
CA THR A 203 10.54 20.40 6.50
C THR A 203 11.22 21.24 5.42
N SER A 204 11.17 20.81 4.15
CA SER A 204 11.76 21.59 3.05
C SER A 204 11.23 23.01 3.02
N ASN A 205 12.12 23.95 2.64
CA ASN A 205 11.74 25.37 2.47
C ASN A 205 10.65 25.51 1.41
N PRO A 206 9.64 26.38 1.60
CA PRO A 206 8.56 26.58 0.63
C PRO A 206 9.02 26.83 -0.80
N SER A 207 10.11 27.58 -0.99
CA SER A 207 10.67 27.89 -2.32
C SER A 207 11.27 26.68 -3.05
N SER A 208 11.67 25.62 -2.32
CA SER A 208 12.27 24.41 -2.89
C SER A 208 11.28 23.27 -3.13
N VAL A 209 10.09 23.32 -2.51
CA VAL A 209 9.08 22.23 -2.53
C VAL A 209 8.79 21.72 -3.93
N GLU A 210 8.55 22.62 -4.90
CA GLU A 210 8.16 22.22 -6.24
C GLU A 210 9.28 21.45 -6.95
N LYS A 211 10.52 21.96 -6.85
CA LYS A 211 11.71 21.32 -7.42
C LYS A 211 12.00 19.97 -6.76
N GLU A 212 11.93 19.90 -5.44
CA GLU A 212 12.21 18.67 -4.71
C GLU A 212 11.16 17.58 -4.99
N LEU A 213 9.88 17.96 -5.02
CA LEU A 213 8.81 17.05 -5.37
C LEU A 213 8.91 16.57 -6.83
N GLU A 214 9.31 17.44 -7.76
CA GLU A 214 9.60 17.05 -9.15
C GLU A 214 10.73 16.02 -9.22
N ASN A 215 11.82 16.26 -8.48
CA ASN A 215 12.94 15.34 -8.40
C ASN A 215 12.53 14.00 -7.81
N LEU A 216 11.69 13.98 -6.77
CA LEU A 216 11.17 12.77 -6.16
C LEU A 216 10.32 11.95 -7.15
N ILE A 217 9.46 12.62 -7.93
CA ILE A 217 8.65 11.98 -8.99
C ILE A 217 9.56 11.40 -10.10
N LYS A 218 10.58 12.15 -10.52
CA LYS A 218 11.57 11.69 -11.51
C LYS A 218 12.35 10.48 -10.98
N TRP A 219 12.76 10.54 -9.70
CA TRP A 219 13.44 9.42 -9.02
C TRP A 219 12.56 8.16 -9.00
N TYR A 220 11.29 8.28 -8.64
CA TYR A 220 10.35 7.17 -8.65
C TYR A 220 10.24 6.54 -10.04
N LYS A 221 10.01 7.35 -11.09
CA LYS A 221 9.88 6.87 -12.47
C LYS A 221 11.13 6.15 -12.96
N LYS A 222 12.32 6.64 -12.60
CA LYS A 222 13.63 6.06 -12.96
C LYS A 222 13.89 4.72 -12.26
N ASN A 223 13.38 4.55 -11.03
CA ASN A 223 13.71 3.41 -10.16
C ASN A 223 12.60 2.35 -10.11
N LYS A 224 11.41 2.63 -10.63
CA LYS A 224 10.33 1.66 -10.76
C LYS A 224 10.81 0.45 -11.58
N GLY A 225 10.62 -0.76 -11.02
CA GLY A 225 11.09 -2.02 -11.60
C GLY A 225 12.58 -2.31 -11.40
N LYS A 226 13.36 -1.40 -10.79
CA LYS A 226 14.79 -1.60 -10.46
C LYS A 226 15.02 -1.78 -8.96
N ILE A 227 14.27 -1.05 -8.14
CA ILE A 227 14.30 -1.17 -6.68
C ILE A 227 13.13 -2.04 -6.25
N HIS A 228 13.35 -2.88 -5.22
CA HIS A 228 12.27 -3.70 -4.65
C HIS A 228 11.07 -2.84 -4.25
N PRO A 229 9.82 -3.22 -4.60
CA PRO A 229 8.64 -2.38 -4.43
C PRO A 229 8.41 -1.87 -3.00
N LEU A 230 8.67 -2.68 -1.97
CA LEU A 230 8.59 -2.24 -0.57
C LEU A 230 9.56 -1.09 -0.29
N ILE A 231 10.81 -1.24 -0.70
CA ILE A 231 11.84 -0.21 -0.50
C ILE A 231 11.53 1.04 -1.33
N LEU A 232 11.11 0.87 -2.57
CA LEU A 232 10.70 1.99 -3.45
C LEU A 232 9.57 2.82 -2.80
N ALA A 233 8.57 2.13 -2.22
CA ALA A 233 7.43 2.78 -1.56
C ALA A 233 7.86 3.46 -0.25
N PHE A 234 8.72 2.82 0.54
CA PHE A 234 9.21 3.37 1.81
C PHE A 234 10.12 4.58 1.59
N ASP A 235 11.05 4.51 0.63
CA ASP A 235 11.94 5.63 0.30
C ASP A 235 11.14 6.82 -0.23
N PHE A 236 10.16 6.57 -1.13
CA PHE A 236 9.29 7.64 -1.62
C PHE A 236 8.52 8.31 -0.48
N HIS A 237 7.96 7.51 0.43
CA HIS A 237 7.18 8.02 1.55
C HIS A 237 8.05 8.84 2.51
N LEU A 238 9.27 8.37 2.83
CA LEU A 238 10.22 9.10 3.67
C LEU A 238 10.55 10.47 3.07
N GLU A 239 10.95 10.50 1.80
CA GLU A 239 11.32 11.76 1.13
C GLU A 239 10.11 12.70 0.98
N TYR A 240 8.90 12.16 0.72
CA TYR A 240 7.68 12.94 0.68
C TYR A 240 7.36 13.62 2.02
N GLU A 241 7.55 12.90 3.14
CA GLU A 241 7.36 13.46 4.49
C GLU A 241 8.45 14.49 4.85
N ILE A 242 9.65 14.38 4.29
CA ILE A 242 10.70 15.40 4.44
C ILE A 242 10.32 16.67 3.66
N ILE A 243 9.87 16.54 2.42
CA ILE A 243 9.43 17.66 1.60
C ILE A 243 8.23 18.37 2.23
N HIS A 244 7.24 17.59 2.69
CA HIS A 244 6.04 18.08 3.36
C HIS A 244 5.34 19.20 2.56
N PRO A 245 4.85 18.89 1.34
CA PRO A 245 4.58 19.90 0.34
C PRO A 245 3.39 20.84 0.63
N PHE A 246 2.46 20.46 1.50
CA PHE A 246 1.24 21.22 1.77
C PHE A 246 1.22 21.83 3.15
N ARG A 247 0.27 22.72 3.42
CA ARG A 247 0.06 23.31 4.74
C ARG A 247 -0.31 22.26 5.79
N ASP A 248 -1.07 21.23 5.38
CA ASP A 248 -1.54 20.10 6.21
C ASP A 248 -1.82 18.89 5.32
N ALA A 249 -2.36 17.80 5.91
CA ALA A 249 -2.72 16.54 5.25
C ALA A 249 -1.55 15.82 4.53
N ASN A 250 -0.28 16.19 4.83
CA ASN A 250 0.88 15.58 4.19
C ASN A 250 1.00 14.10 4.58
N GLY A 251 0.89 13.76 5.86
CA GLY A 251 0.96 12.37 6.32
C GLY A 251 -0.12 11.50 5.68
N ARG A 252 -1.37 11.98 5.61
CA ARG A 252 -2.49 11.28 4.94
C ARG A 252 -2.21 11.08 3.46
N THR A 253 -1.78 12.14 2.76
CA THR A 253 -1.40 12.08 1.33
C THR A 253 -0.21 11.12 1.12
N GLY A 254 0.82 11.20 1.94
CA GLY A 254 2.01 10.35 1.86
C GLY A 254 1.69 8.86 2.02
N ARG A 255 0.84 8.49 3.00
CA ARG A 255 0.40 7.09 3.21
C ARG A 255 -0.50 6.58 2.08
N LEU A 256 -1.30 7.44 1.44
CA LEU A 256 -2.06 7.08 0.24
C LEU A 256 -1.13 6.82 -0.95
N ILE A 257 -0.14 7.68 -1.19
CA ILE A 257 0.85 7.50 -2.27
C ILE A 257 1.70 6.26 -2.02
N LEU A 258 2.13 5.99 -0.78
CA LEU A 258 2.79 4.75 -0.38
C LEU A 258 2.00 3.53 -0.85
N ASN A 259 0.70 3.47 -0.54
CA ASN A 259 -0.17 2.38 -0.94
C ASN A 259 -0.37 2.31 -2.46
N LYS A 260 -0.44 3.46 -3.16
CA LYS A 260 -0.47 3.46 -4.63
C LYS A 260 0.79 2.83 -5.23
N ILE A 261 1.97 3.13 -4.68
CA ILE A 261 3.23 2.52 -5.15
C ILE A 261 3.19 1.00 -4.94
N LEU A 262 2.77 0.54 -3.77
CA LEU A 262 2.66 -0.89 -3.47
C LEU A 262 1.71 -1.60 -4.44
N MET A 263 0.48 -1.10 -4.56
CA MET A 263 -0.56 -1.71 -5.41
C MET A 263 -0.17 -1.74 -6.89
N GLN A 264 0.44 -0.69 -7.43
CA GLN A 264 0.91 -0.65 -8.82
C GLN A 264 2.06 -1.63 -9.11
N ASN A 265 2.75 -2.10 -8.08
CA ASN A 265 3.82 -3.07 -8.20
C ASN A 265 3.42 -4.48 -7.70
N GLY A 266 2.10 -4.73 -7.58
CA GLY A 266 1.56 -6.05 -7.26
C GLY A 266 1.64 -6.43 -5.78
N TYR A 267 1.86 -5.46 -4.88
CA TYR A 267 1.82 -5.67 -3.43
C TYR A 267 0.47 -5.24 -2.85
N PRO A 268 -0.06 -5.96 -1.87
CA PRO A 268 -1.22 -5.49 -1.12
C PRO A 268 -0.93 -4.16 -0.41
N PRO A 269 -1.96 -3.31 -0.19
CA PRO A 269 -1.79 -2.08 0.58
C PRO A 269 -1.51 -2.38 2.06
N ILE A 270 -0.95 -1.39 2.77
CA ILE A 270 -0.58 -1.51 4.18
C ILE A 270 -1.24 -0.41 5.03
N ILE A 271 -1.28 -0.66 6.33
CA ILE A 271 -1.75 0.26 7.37
C ILE A 271 -0.55 0.60 8.27
N VAL A 272 -0.31 1.87 8.50
CA VAL A 272 0.48 2.31 9.64
C VAL A 272 -0.50 2.44 10.81
N TYR A 273 -0.31 1.62 11.83
CA TYR A 273 -1.26 1.56 12.95
C TYR A 273 -1.05 2.71 13.92
N GLU A 274 -2.13 3.41 14.27
CA GLU A 274 -2.14 4.55 15.19
C GLU A 274 -1.49 4.23 16.55
N LYS A 275 -1.74 3.05 17.10
CA LYS A 275 -1.11 2.58 18.33
C LYS A 275 0.42 2.56 18.30
N ASN A 276 1.04 2.63 17.13
CA ASN A 276 2.47 2.71 16.89
C ASN A 276 2.94 4.13 16.50
N LYS A 277 2.09 5.16 16.67
CA LYS A 277 2.32 6.54 16.26
C LYS A 277 3.68 7.08 16.74
N GLU A 278 4.03 6.91 18.02
CA GLU A 278 5.29 7.39 18.56
C GLU A 278 6.51 6.70 17.93
N ALA A 279 6.44 5.38 17.74
CA ALA A 279 7.49 4.62 17.07
C ALA A 279 7.64 5.03 15.58
N TYR A 280 6.53 5.35 14.93
CA TYR A 280 6.49 5.85 13.55
C TYR A 280 7.24 7.16 13.41
N PHE A 281 6.93 8.15 14.21
CA PHE A 281 7.62 9.44 14.16
C PHE A 281 9.09 9.34 14.58
N ASN A 282 9.40 8.55 15.61
CA ASN A 282 10.80 8.29 16.01
C ASN A 282 11.61 7.62 14.89
N ALA A 283 10.96 6.75 14.09
CA ALA A 283 11.61 6.11 12.95
C ALA A 283 11.93 7.13 11.84
N PHE A 284 11.05 8.11 11.59
CA PHE A 284 11.32 9.22 10.67
C PHE A 284 12.47 10.11 11.15
N GLU A 285 12.46 10.54 12.40
CA GLU A 285 13.55 11.37 12.95
C GLU A 285 14.90 10.68 12.78
N LYS A 286 14.98 9.39 13.14
CA LYS A 286 16.21 8.61 12.95
C LYS A 286 16.63 8.46 11.50
N ALA A 287 15.66 8.35 10.59
CA ALA A 287 15.95 8.27 9.16
C ALA A 287 16.50 9.58 8.61
N ARG A 288 16.00 10.73 9.08
CA ARG A 288 16.54 12.07 8.77
C ARG A 288 18.00 12.22 9.21
N ASP A 289 18.36 11.63 10.34
CA ASP A 289 19.76 11.58 10.85
C ASP A 289 20.63 10.54 10.13
N GLY A 290 20.19 9.97 9.00
CA GLY A 290 20.93 8.96 8.24
C GLY A 290 20.75 7.51 8.74
N ARG A 291 20.03 7.30 9.85
CA ARG A 291 19.80 5.98 10.47
C ARG A 291 18.54 5.29 9.89
N LYS A 292 18.46 5.18 8.55
CA LYS A 292 17.28 4.66 7.81
C LYS A 292 16.90 3.21 8.18
N LYS A 293 17.81 2.42 8.75
CA LYS A 293 17.54 1.04 9.14
C LYS A 293 16.32 0.89 10.04
N LYS A 294 16.19 1.75 11.08
CA LYS A 294 15.07 1.69 12.03
C LYS A 294 13.74 2.04 11.35
N TYR A 295 13.76 2.91 10.35
CA TYR A 295 12.59 3.23 9.54
C TYR A 295 12.15 2.04 8.69
N TYR A 296 13.07 1.38 7.99
CA TYR A 296 12.75 0.18 7.21
C TYR A 296 12.20 -0.95 8.10
N GLN A 297 12.85 -1.20 9.24
CA GLN A 297 12.38 -2.20 10.19
C GLN A 297 10.94 -1.91 10.63
N PHE A 298 10.66 -0.67 11.05
CA PHE A 298 9.32 -0.25 11.45
C PHE A 298 8.29 -0.48 10.32
N MET A 299 8.61 -0.03 9.10
CA MET A 299 7.70 -0.15 7.95
C MET A 299 7.44 -1.61 7.56
N LEU A 300 8.44 -2.49 7.67
CA LEU A 300 8.28 -3.94 7.45
C LEU A 300 7.37 -4.56 8.53
N GLU A 301 7.51 -4.17 9.79
CA GLU A 301 6.63 -4.64 10.87
C GLU A 301 5.16 -4.19 10.64
N GLN A 302 4.94 -2.95 10.18
CA GLN A 302 3.59 -2.50 9.81
C GLN A 302 3.05 -3.27 8.61
N THR A 303 3.91 -3.60 7.64
CA THR A 303 3.55 -4.42 6.48
C THR A 303 3.12 -5.82 6.91
N ASP A 304 3.89 -6.47 7.78
CA ASP A 304 3.58 -7.81 8.29
C ASP A 304 2.23 -7.85 9.03
N LYS A 305 1.99 -6.86 9.92
CA LYS A 305 0.70 -6.71 10.63
C LYS A 305 -0.47 -6.50 9.66
N SER A 306 -0.27 -5.69 8.62
CA SER A 306 -1.30 -5.39 7.61
C SER A 306 -1.64 -6.63 6.78
N TYR A 307 -0.64 -7.44 6.45
CA TYR A 307 -0.86 -8.65 5.68
C TYR A 307 -1.51 -9.76 6.50
N ASN A 308 -1.23 -9.84 7.81
CA ASN A 308 -2.00 -10.71 8.71
C ASN A 308 -3.48 -10.31 8.70
N TYR A 309 -3.78 -9.01 8.87
CA TYR A 309 -5.15 -8.53 8.84
C TYR A 309 -5.86 -8.81 7.51
N LEU A 310 -5.18 -8.62 6.37
CA LEU A 310 -5.75 -8.95 5.06
C LEU A 310 -6.01 -10.46 4.89
N LEU A 311 -5.14 -11.32 5.42
CA LEU A 311 -5.35 -12.77 5.41
C LEU A 311 -6.54 -13.17 6.30
N GLU A 312 -6.71 -12.54 7.46
CA GLU A 312 -7.88 -12.72 8.32
C GLU A 312 -9.19 -12.33 7.59
N LEU A 313 -9.21 -11.18 6.92
CA LEU A 313 -10.35 -10.75 6.10
C LEU A 313 -10.64 -11.75 4.97
N LEU A 314 -9.60 -12.21 4.25
CA LEU A 314 -9.75 -13.18 3.18
C LEU A 314 -10.24 -14.54 3.67
N ASN A 315 -10.00 -14.91 4.91
CA ASN A 315 -10.52 -16.15 5.51
C ASN A 315 -11.96 -15.99 6.02
N LYS A 316 -12.35 -14.77 6.42
CA LYS A 316 -13.70 -14.46 6.90
C LYS A 316 -14.73 -14.46 5.77
N TYR A 317 -14.36 -13.99 4.60
CA TYR A 317 -15.19 -13.90 3.39
C TYR A 317 -14.81 -15.00 2.36
#